data_9eed9e872786e230a102e27a89987480
#
_entry.id   9eed9e872786e230a102e27a89987480
#
_cell.length_a   1.000
_cell.length_b   1.000
_cell.length_c   1.000
_cell.angle_alpha   90.00
_cell.angle_beta   90.00
_cell.angle_gamma   90.00
#
_symmetry.space_group_name_H-M   'P 1'
#
loop_
_entity.id
_entity.type
_entity.pdbx_description
1 polymer ?
#
loop_
_entity_poly.entity_id
_entity_poly.type
_entity_poly.pdbx_seq_one_letter_code
_entity_poly.pdbx_strand_id
1 'polypeptide(L)'
;MGKPNYRICRYADDFLVLVAGTREDATAIRAWVAEVLSPMSLPLSPEKTKITHIDEGLDFLGRRLQRHRKKGTNRHYVYTYPSKKALASIKDKVRNVCRQDTNLPLEVLLHRLNRVLRGWTAYFRFGVSHATFRYLRHFVWQRVIKWLRRKFRRSTWKDLRHRYCGGRWWPVTDEVRLFDPARVKTIRYLYRGMKIPAP
;
A
#
# COMPACT_ATOMS: atom_id res chain seq x y z
N MET A 1 16.90 -27.30 -23.07
CA MET A 1 16.13 -26.25 -22.40
C MET A 1 15.28 -26.89 -21.31
N GLY A 2 15.45 -26.46 -20.04
CA GLY A 2 14.63 -27.00 -18.94
C GLY A 2 13.18 -26.56 -19.07
N LYS A 3 12.24 -27.39 -18.58
CA LYS A 3 10.82 -27.02 -18.54
C LYS A 3 10.63 -25.71 -17.74
N PRO A 4 9.74 -24.78 -18.18
CA PRO A 4 9.50 -23.55 -17.47
C PRO A 4 8.96 -23.85 -16.06
N ASN A 5 9.53 -23.21 -15.06
CA ASN A 5 9.06 -23.36 -13.68
C ASN A 5 8.02 -22.28 -13.40
N TYR A 6 6.86 -22.65 -12.86
CA TYR A 6 5.78 -21.70 -12.51
C TYR A 6 5.25 -21.95 -11.12
N ARG A 7 4.72 -20.88 -10.51
CA ARG A 7 4.06 -20.93 -9.20
C ARG A 7 2.79 -20.10 -9.22
N ILE A 8 1.73 -20.62 -8.61
CA ILE A 8 0.45 -19.95 -8.48
C ILE A 8 0.33 -19.37 -7.06
N CYS A 9 -0.04 -18.10 -6.98
CA CYS A 9 -0.47 -17.43 -5.77
C CYS A 9 -1.93 -17.05 -5.91
N ARG A 10 -2.81 -17.66 -5.14
CA ARG A 10 -4.27 -17.41 -5.17
C ARG A 10 -4.73 -16.73 -3.89
N TYR A 11 -5.64 -15.79 -4.04
CA TYR A 11 -6.38 -15.17 -2.94
C TYR A 11 -7.82 -14.93 -3.38
N ALA A 12 -8.74 -15.71 -2.87
CA ALA A 12 -10.14 -15.75 -3.31
C ALA A 12 -10.23 -15.93 -4.85
N ASP A 13 -10.81 -14.96 -5.55
CA ASP A 13 -10.98 -14.95 -7.01
C ASP A 13 -9.74 -14.40 -7.75
N ASP A 14 -8.88 -13.68 -7.05
CA ASP A 14 -7.66 -13.14 -7.63
C ASP A 14 -6.53 -14.18 -7.59
N PHE A 15 -5.85 -14.39 -8.70
CA PHE A 15 -4.66 -15.22 -8.73
C PHE A 15 -3.54 -14.61 -9.58
N LEU A 16 -2.33 -15.01 -9.28
CA LEU A 16 -1.11 -14.60 -9.96
C LEU A 16 -0.28 -15.84 -10.27
N VAL A 17 0.12 -16.00 -11.53
CA VAL A 17 1.04 -17.04 -11.96
C VAL A 17 2.42 -16.41 -12.18
N LEU A 18 3.41 -16.84 -11.41
CA LEU A 18 4.81 -16.47 -11.59
C LEU A 18 5.46 -17.49 -12.50
N VAL A 19 6.04 -17.03 -13.61
CA VAL A 19 6.69 -17.89 -14.60
C VAL A 19 8.18 -17.56 -14.67
N ALA A 20 9.04 -18.56 -14.43
CA ALA A 20 10.46 -18.45 -14.66
C ALA A 20 10.76 -19.04 -16.06
N GLY A 21 10.67 -18.19 -17.10
CA GLY A 21 10.80 -18.56 -18.50
C GLY A 21 10.68 -17.34 -19.40
N THR A 22 10.36 -17.61 -20.66
CA THR A 22 10.17 -16.60 -21.69
C THR A 22 8.74 -16.03 -21.67
N ARG A 23 8.47 -15.06 -22.55
CA ARG A 23 7.12 -14.53 -22.76
C ARG A 23 6.19 -15.55 -23.41
N GLU A 24 6.76 -16.39 -24.30
CA GLU A 24 6.07 -17.48 -24.96
C GLU A 24 5.60 -18.53 -23.95
N ASP A 25 6.44 -18.89 -22.97
CA ASP A 25 6.08 -19.79 -21.86
C ASP A 25 4.91 -19.21 -21.05
N ALA A 26 4.95 -17.92 -20.73
CA ALA A 26 3.87 -17.25 -20.00
C ALA A 26 2.56 -17.21 -20.81
N THR A 27 2.66 -17.08 -22.15
CA THR A 27 1.51 -17.11 -23.05
C THR A 27 0.91 -18.52 -23.13
N ALA A 28 1.73 -19.54 -23.21
CA ALA A 28 1.31 -20.94 -23.20
C ALA A 28 0.60 -21.30 -21.88
N ILE A 29 1.16 -20.87 -20.75
CA ILE A 29 0.53 -21.08 -19.43
C ILE A 29 -0.81 -20.37 -19.34
N ARG A 30 -0.94 -19.14 -19.87
CA ARG A 30 -2.23 -18.41 -19.88
C ARG A 30 -3.28 -19.19 -20.69
N ALA A 31 -2.93 -19.72 -21.85
CA ALA A 31 -3.83 -20.53 -22.68
C ALA A 31 -4.25 -21.81 -21.94
N TRP A 32 -3.29 -22.51 -21.35
CA TRP A 32 -3.57 -23.71 -20.57
C TRP A 32 -4.48 -23.44 -19.36
N VAL A 33 -4.27 -22.35 -18.63
CA VAL A 33 -5.17 -21.95 -17.54
C VAL A 33 -6.59 -21.66 -18.04
N ALA A 34 -6.73 -21.04 -19.22
CA ALA A 34 -8.05 -20.80 -19.83
C ALA A 34 -8.76 -22.12 -20.17
N GLU A 35 -8.04 -23.09 -20.71
CA GLU A 35 -8.57 -24.45 -21.00
C GLU A 35 -9.03 -25.16 -19.72
N VAL A 36 -8.22 -25.11 -18.65
CA VAL A 36 -8.57 -25.74 -17.34
C VAL A 36 -9.80 -25.10 -16.71
N LEU A 37 -10.01 -23.80 -16.88
CA LEU A 37 -11.15 -23.07 -16.31
C LEU A 37 -12.43 -23.17 -17.16
N SER A 38 -12.32 -23.47 -18.45
CA SER A 38 -13.42 -23.53 -19.40
C SER A 38 -14.54 -24.49 -18.97
N PRO A 39 -14.26 -25.75 -18.55
CA PRO A 39 -15.31 -26.69 -18.13
C PRO A 39 -16.08 -26.22 -16.90
N MET A 40 -15.49 -25.31 -16.09
CA MET A 40 -16.11 -24.75 -14.91
C MET A 40 -16.91 -23.47 -15.21
N SER A 41 -17.04 -23.08 -16.48
CA SER A 41 -17.70 -21.84 -16.92
C SER A 41 -17.05 -20.58 -16.32
N LEU A 42 -15.75 -20.60 -16.09
CA LEU A 42 -14.96 -19.50 -15.52
C LEU A 42 -14.02 -18.89 -16.58
N PRO A 43 -14.51 -17.99 -17.44
CA PRO A 43 -13.65 -17.39 -18.46
C PRO A 43 -12.64 -16.41 -17.83
N LEU A 44 -11.41 -16.42 -18.34
CA LEU A 44 -10.43 -15.38 -18.00
C LEU A 44 -10.88 -14.04 -18.59
N SER A 45 -10.96 -13.00 -17.75
CA SER A 45 -11.23 -11.63 -18.22
C SER A 45 -10.06 -11.11 -19.06
N PRO A 46 -10.24 -10.79 -20.35
CA PRO A 46 -9.16 -10.28 -21.20
C PRO A 46 -8.57 -8.95 -20.69
N GLU A 47 -9.41 -8.09 -20.12
CA GLU A 47 -9.01 -6.78 -19.59
C GLU A 47 -8.14 -6.90 -18.34
N LYS A 48 -8.43 -7.90 -17.49
CA LYS A 48 -7.75 -8.10 -16.19
C LYS A 48 -6.55 -9.04 -16.31
N THR A 49 -6.56 -9.99 -17.24
CA THR A 49 -5.49 -10.98 -17.41
C THR A 49 -4.37 -10.42 -18.27
N LYS A 50 -3.26 -10.07 -17.66
CA LYS A 50 -2.10 -9.45 -18.32
C LYS A 50 -0.84 -10.26 -18.09
N ILE A 51 -0.02 -10.41 -19.13
CA ILE A 51 1.35 -10.90 -19.03
C ILE A 51 2.25 -9.67 -18.88
N THR A 52 3.00 -9.60 -17.79
CA THR A 52 3.85 -8.45 -17.47
C THR A 52 5.21 -8.91 -17.01
N HIS A 53 6.28 -8.31 -17.52
CA HIS A 53 7.63 -8.60 -17.04
C HIS A 53 7.84 -8.02 -15.63
N ILE A 54 8.61 -8.72 -14.79
CA ILE A 54 8.80 -8.32 -13.37
C ILE A 54 9.51 -6.97 -13.22
N ASP A 55 10.27 -6.53 -14.23
CA ASP A 55 10.91 -5.21 -14.23
C ASP A 55 9.93 -4.08 -14.48
N GLU A 56 8.88 -4.33 -15.27
CA GLU A 56 7.76 -3.38 -15.44
C GLU A 56 6.92 -3.30 -14.17
N GLY A 57 6.88 -4.41 -13.42
CA GLY A 57 6.14 -4.59 -12.19
C GLY A 57 4.64 -4.79 -12.43
N LEU A 58 4.01 -5.39 -11.45
CA LEU A 58 2.59 -5.71 -11.46
C LEU A 58 1.93 -5.32 -10.13
N ASP A 59 0.65 -5.03 -10.18
CA ASP A 59 -0.16 -4.75 -8.99
C ASP A 59 -1.02 -5.97 -8.65
N PHE A 60 -0.83 -6.49 -7.43
CA PHE A 60 -1.60 -7.60 -6.89
C PHE A 60 -2.02 -7.33 -5.45
N LEU A 61 -3.29 -7.49 -5.11
CA LEU A 61 -3.86 -7.22 -3.78
C LEU A 61 -3.47 -5.84 -3.21
N GLY A 62 -3.50 -4.80 -4.05
CA GLY A 62 -3.13 -3.45 -3.65
C GLY A 62 -1.63 -3.21 -3.46
N ARG A 63 -0.80 -4.20 -3.74
CA ARG A 63 0.66 -4.12 -3.66
C ARG A 63 1.27 -4.09 -5.05
N ARG A 64 2.30 -3.29 -5.22
CA ARG A 64 3.17 -3.30 -6.39
C ARG A 64 4.31 -4.27 -6.13
N LEU A 65 4.49 -5.25 -7.01
CA LEU A 65 5.64 -6.15 -7.06
C LEU A 65 6.49 -5.73 -8.24
N GLN A 66 7.76 -5.42 -8.00
CA GLN A 66 8.65 -4.97 -9.06
C GLN A 66 10.11 -5.31 -8.71
N ARG A 67 10.87 -5.76 -9.72
CA ARG A 67 12.30 -5.97 -9.58
C ARG A 67 13.03 -4.63 -9.76
N HIS A 68 13.89 -4.30 -8.83
CA HIS A 68 14.74 -3.12 -8.88
C HIS A 68 16.18 -3.49 -8.61
N ARG A 69 17.09 -2.78 -9.23
CA ARG A 69 18.51 -2.82 -8.91
C ARG A 69 18.75 -2.13 -7.57
N LYS A 70 19.44 -2.77 -6.65
CA LYS A 70 19.81 -2.15 -5.38
C LYS A 70 20.84 -1.04 -5.65
N LYS A 71 20.54 0.17 -5.16
CA LYS A 71 21.43 1.33 -5.32
C LYS A 71 22.83 1.01 -4.81
N GLY A 72 23.86 1.36 -5.61
CA GLY A 72 25.27 1.10 -5.28
C GLY A 72 25.74 -0.33 -5.52
N THR A 73 24.92 -1.21 -6.11
CA THR A 73 25.31 -2.60 -6.43
C THR A 73 24.71 -3.06 -7.75
N ASN A 74 25.23 -4.18 -8.31
CA ASN A 74 24.64 -4.84 -9.49
C ASN A 74 23.58 -5.89 -9.12
N ARG A 75 23.19 -6.00 -7.84
CA ARG A 75 22.21 -6.98 -7.39
C ARG A 75 20.79 -6.49 -7.59
N HIS A 76 19.93 -7.37 -8.09
CA HIS A 76 18.50 -7.12 -8.29
C HIS A 76 17.69 -7.80 -7.20
N TYR A 77 16.64 -7.13 -6.73
CA TYR A 77 15.71 -7.64 -5.73
C TYR A 77 14.28 -7.31 -6.12
N VAL A 78 13.37 -8.22 -5.86
CA VAL A 78 11.94 -7.94 -5.99
C VAL A 78 11.46 -7.21 -4.74
N TYR A 79 10.93 -6.02 -4.93
CA TYR A 79 10.36 -5.21 -3.87
C TYR A 79 8.84 -5.27 -3.92
N THR A 80 8.23 -5.30 -2.73
CA THR A 80 6.79 -5.23 -2.54
C THR A 80 6.47 -3.96 -1.76
N TYR A 81 5.62 -3.10 -2.30
CA TYR A 81 5.23 -1.84 -1.67
C TYR A 81 3.79 -1.46 -2.07
N PRO A 82 3.12 -0.50 -1.38
CA PRO A 82 1.77 -0.10 -1.72
C PRO A 82 1.65 0.39 -3.16
N SER A 83 0.67 -0.10 -3.90
CA SER A 83 0.41 0.36 -5.26
C SER A 83 -0.06 1.82 -5.30
N LYS A 84 0.06 2.48 -6.45
CA LYS A 84 -0.46 3.85 -6.64
C LYS A 84 -1.96 3.93 -6.34
N LYS A 85 -2.74 2.91 -6.73
CA LYS A 85 -4.17 2.80 -6.47
C LYS A 85 -4.47 2.70 -4.97
N ALA A 86 -3.71 1.89 -4.23
CA ALA A 86 -3.86 1.75 -2.78
C ALA A 86 -3.51 3.06 -2.05
N LEU A 87 -2.46 3.77 -2.50
CA LEU A 87 -2.11 5.08 -1.95
C LEU A 87 -3.16 6.15 -2.28
N ALA A 88 -3.73 6.16 -3.47
CA ALA A 88 -4.83 7.05 -3.82
C ALA A 88 -6.05 6.81 -2.93
N SER A 89 -6.45 5.55 -2.76
CA SER A 89 -7.59 5.15 -1.92
C SER A 89 -7.44 5.63 -0.47
N ILE A 90 -6.28 5.44 0.17
CA ILE A 90 -6.09 5.94 1.55
C ILE A 90 -6.12 7.47 1.62
N LYS A 91 -5.54 8.17 0.62
CA LYS A 91 -5.61 9.63 0.54
C LYS A 91 -7.04 10.12 0.44
N ASP A 92 -7.89 9.44 -0.32
CA ASP A 92 -9.31 9.79 -0.46
C ASP A 92 -10.09 9.53 0.84
N LYS A 93 -9.83 8.41 1.52
CA LYS A 93 -10.39 8.17 2.85
C LYS A 93 -10.00 9.27 3.84
N VAL A 94 -8.74 9.68 3.87
CA VAL A 94 -8.26 10.79 4.72
C VAL A 94 -8.93 12.12 4.33
N ARG A 95 -9.05 12.41 3.03
CA ARG A 95 -9.76 13.62 2.55
C ARG A 95 -11.21 13.62 3.00
N ASN A 96 -11.91 12.51 2.85
CA ASN A 96 -13.32 12.38 3.21
C ASN A 96 -13.54 12.60 4.70
N VAL A 97 -12.69 12.01 5.56
CA VAL A 97 -12.74 12.25 7.01
C VAL A 97 -12.48 13.73 7.33
N CYS A 98 -11.50 14.38 6.68
CA CYS A 98 -11.17 15.78 6.92
C CYS A 98 -12.12 16.78 6.23
N ARG A 99 -12.99 16.34 5.31
CA ARG A 99 -14.03 17.19 4.70
C ARG A 99 -15.29 17.28 5.53
N GLN A 100 -15.45 16.40 6.50
CA GLN A 100 -16.59 16.41 7.40
C GLN A 100 -16.67 17.71 8.20
N ASP A 101 -17.81 17.90 8.85
CA ASP A 101 -18.14 19.10 9.58
C ASP A 101 -17.00 19.54 10.52
N THR A 102 -16.69 20.83 10.47
CA THR A 102 -15.71 21.47 11.35
C THR A 102 -16.25 21.70 12.76
N ASN A 103 -17.55 21.50 13.00
CA ASN A 103 -18.13 21.60 14.36
C ASN A 103 -17.74 20.43 15.25
N LEU A 104 -17.31 19.30 14.67
CA LEU A 104 -16.82 18.16 15.45
C LEU A 104 -15.62 18.53 16.32
N PRO A 105 -15.49 17.96 17.55
CA PRO A 105 -14.28 18.04 18.34
C PRO A 105 -13.07 17.45 17.58
N LEU A 106 -11.87 17.99 17.85
CA LEU A 106 -10.65 17.48 17.21
C LEU A 106 -10.40 16.02 17.57
N GLU A 107 -10.69 15.63 18.80
CA GLU A 107 -10.56 14.26 19.32
C GLU A 107 -11.28 13.26 18.42
N VAL A 108 -12.53 13.56 18.04
CA VAL A 108 -13.36 12.71 17.17
C VAL A 108 -12.71 12.58 15.78
N LEU A 109 -12.20 13.68 15.22
CA LEU A 109 -11.48 13.65 13.95
C LEU A 109 -10.23 12.77 14.04
N LEU A 110 -9.43 12.95 15.10
CA LEU A 110 -8.21 12.18 15.29
C LEU A 110 -8.49 10.68 15.51
N HIS A 111 -9.54 10.32 16.27
CA HIS A 111 -9.95 8.92 16.43
C HIS A 111 -10.33 8.26 15.10
N ARG A 112 -11.13 8.96 14.28
CA ARG A 112 -11.52 8.47 12.94
C ARG A 112 -10.31 8.26 12.03
N LEU A 113 -9.41 9.23 11.98
CA LEU A 113 -8.17 9.14 11.20
C LEU A 113 -7.26 8.02 11.71
N ASN A 114 -7.09 7.91 13.01
CA ASN A 114 -6.23 6.90 13.63
C ASN A 114 -6.69 5.48 13.27
N ARG A 115 -7.99 5.21 13.29
CA ARG A 115 -8.55 3.91 12.90
C ARG A 115 -8.21 3.57 11.45
N VAL A 116 -8.43 4.50 10.53
CA VAL A 116 -8.13 4.32 9.10
C VAL A 116 -6.63 4.11 8.86
N LEU A 117 -5.79 4.93 9.50
CA LEU A 117 -4.33 4.88 9.32
C LEU A 117 -3.72 3.62 9.92
N ARG A 118 -4.15 3.20 11.12
CA ARG A 118 -3.67 1.97 11.77
C ARG A 118 -3.98 0.74 10.91
N GLY A 119 -5.22 0.59 10.45
CA GLY A 119 -5.61 -0.53 9.61
C GLY A 119 -4.80 -0.59 8.31
N TRP A 120 -4.66 0.55 7.62
CA TRP A 120 -3.92 0.60 6.37
C TRP A 120 -2.43 0.31 6.56
N THR A 121 -1.79 0.91 7.56
CA THR A 121 -0.36 0.68 7.81
C THR A 121 -0.07 -0.73 8.32
N ALA A 122 -0.98 -1.35 9.10
CA ALA A 122 -0.87 -2.73 9.53
C ALA A 122 -0.85 -3.70 8.33
N TYR A 123 -1.70 -3.46 7.34
CA TYR A 123 -1.72 -4.25 6.11
C TYR A 123 -0.44 -4.07 5.29
N PHE A 124 0.03 -2.83 5.12
CA PHE A 124 1.17 -2.50 4.27
C PHE A 124 2.54 -2.51 4.97
N ARG A 125 2.61 -2.81 6.28
CA ARG A 125 3.89 -2.88 7.00
C ARG A 125 4.85 -3.96 6.48
N PHE A 126 4.33 -4.97 5.82
CA PHE A 126 5.12 -6.03 5.21
C PHE A 126 5.61 -5.60 3.83
N GLY A 127 6.92 -5.47 3.67
CA GLY A 127 7.56 -5.01 2.44
C GLY A 127 8.32 -3.69 2.59
N VAL A 128 8.54 -2.98 1.49
CA VAL A 128 9.34 -1.75 1.43
C VAL A 128 8.42 -0.52 1.45
N SER A 129 7.67 -0.32 2.52
CA SER A 129 6.61 0.70 2.60
C SER A 129 7.02 1.98 3.33
N HIS A 130 8.23 2.05 3.89
CA HIS A 130 8.65 3.16 4.75
C HIS A 130 8.58 4.53 4.05
N ALA A 131 9.02 4.63 2.80
CA ALA A 131 8.94 5.88 2.03
C ALA A 131 7.48 6.33 1.84
N THR A 132 6.58 5.38 1.54
CA THR A 132 5.15 5.64 1.41
C THR A 132 4.53 6.08 2.74
N PHE A 133 4.95 5.49 3.87
CA PHE A 133 4.48 5.89 5.20
C PHE A 133 4.94 7.30 5.57
N ARG A 134 6.17 7.68 5.23
CA ARG A 134 6.66 9.06 5.42
C ARG A 134 5.87 10.07 4.59
N TYR A 135 5.58 9.74 3.33
CA TYR A 135 4.73 10.56 2.48
C TYR A 135 3.31 10.71 3.06
N LEU A 136 2.70 9.59 3.47
CA LEU A 136 1.35 9.58 4.06
C LEU A 136 1.30 10.40 5.36
N ARG A 137 2.33 10.33 6.21
CA ARG A 137 2.47 11.15 7.40
C ARG A 137 2.34 12.64 7.08
N HIS A 138 3.11 13.12 6.10
CA HIS A 138 3.06 14.52 5.70
C HIS A 138 1.70 14.90 5.12
N PHE A 139 1.14 14.06 4.28
CA PHE A 139 -0.18 14.27 3.69
C PHE A 139 -1.27 14.40 4.75
N VAL A 140 -1.33 13.49 5.72
CA VAL A 140 -2.32 13.50 6.81
C VAL A 140 -2.16 14.73 7.66
N TRP A 141 -0.94 15.08 8.04
CA TRP A 141 -0.64 16.29 8.79
C TRP A 141 -1.20 17.54 8.09
N GLN A 142 -0.91 17.71 6.81
CA GLN A 142 -1.44 18.83 6.02
C GLN A 142 -2.98 18.89 6.04
N ARG A 143 -3.66 17.72 5.99
CA ARG A 143 -5.13 17.67 6.01
C ARG A 143 -5.70 18.07 7.36
N VAL A 144 -5.11 17.62 8.46
CA VAL A 144 -5.53 18.01 9.80
C VAL A 144 -5.28 19.51 10.05
N ILE A 145 -4.12 20.04 9.64
CA ILE A 145 -3.85 21.48 9.79
C ILE A 145 -4.82 22.33 8.94
N LYS A 146 -5.14 21.90 7.72
CA LYS A 146 -6.18 22.59 6.90
C LYS A 146 -7.54 22.56 7.58
N TRP A 147 -7.90 21.45 8.21
CA TRP A 147 -9.15 21.32 8.95
C TRP A 147 -9.16 22.26 10.17
N LEU A 148 -8.10 22.30 10.96
CA LEU A 148 -7.97 23.22 12.08
C LEU A 148 -8.07 24.69 11.66
N ARG A 149 -7.43 25.09 10.57
CA ARG A 149 -7.53 26.45 10.01
C ARG A 149 -8.95 26.80 9.55
N ARG A 150 -9.70 25.85 9.05
CA ARG A 150 -11.12 26.07 8.69
C ARG A 150 -12.00 26.23 9.95
N LYS A 151 -11.74 25.43 10.99
CA LYS A 151 -12.47 25.47 12.24
C LYS A 151 -12.20 26.79 12.99
N PHE A 152 -10.95 27.19 13.05
CA PHE A 152 -10.48 28.34 13.83
C PHE A 152 -9.93 29.44 12.92
N ARG A 153 -10.82 30.06 12.14
CA ARG A 153 -10.44 31.04 11.10
C ARG A 153 -9.71 32.27 11.63
N ARG A 154 -9.96 32.67 12.89
CA ARG A 154 -9.37 33.85 13.53
C ARG A 154 -8.07 33.54 14.28
N SER A 155 -7.69 32.27 14.43
CA SER A 155 -6.49 31.87 15.16
C SER A 155 -5.26 31.87 14.24
N THR A 156 -4.14 32.35 14.75
CA THR A 156 -2.86 32.29 14.05
C THR A 156 -2.33 30.85 14.05
N TRP A 157 -1.35 30.56 13.20
CA TRP A 157 -0.68 29.25 13.22
C TRP A 157 0.04 29.00 14.55
N LYS A 158 0.59 30.04 15.17
CA LYS A 158 1.24 29.94 16.49
C LYS A 158 0.27 29.45 17.55
N ASP A 159 -0.95 30.01 17.60
CA ASP A 159 -2.00 29.65 18.54
C ASP A 159 -2.46 28.19 18.32
N LEU A 160 -2.72 27.83 17.06
CA LEU A 160 -3.13 26.46 16.71
C LEU A 160 -2.05 25.43 17.08
N ARG A 161 -0.79 25.74 16.85
CA ARG A 161 0.33 24.88 17.21
C ARG A 161 0.46 24.71 18.73
N HIS A 162 0.32 25.79 19.47
CA HIS A 162 0.38 25.73 20.93
C HIS A 162 -0.77 24.88 21.49
N ARG A 163 -1.98 25.18 21.06
CA ARG A 163 -3.21 24.56 21.61
C ARG A 163 -3.44 23.11 21.14
N TYR A 164 -3.14 22.80 19.88
CA TYR A 164 -3.51 21.52 19.26
C TYR A 164 -2.32 20.66 18.84
N CYS A 165 -1.09 21.09 19.11
CA CYS A 165 0.12 20.31 18.85
C CYS A 165 1.07 20.29 20.07
N GLY A 166 0.60 20.73 21.25
CA GLY A 166 1.42 20.80 22.46
C GLY A 166 2.73 21.58 22.26
N GLY A 167 2.68 22.71 21.54
CA GLY A 167 3.86 23.51 21.17
C GLY A 167 4.78 22.87 20.13
N ARG A 168 4.50 21.62 19.71
CA ARG A 168 5.26 20.87 18.70
C ARG A 168 4.61 20.98 17.30
N TRP A 169 4.88 20.01 16.43
CA TRP A 169 4.34 20.00 15.08
C TRP A 169 3.23 18.96 14.85
N TRP A 170 3.03 18.04 15.80
CA TRP A 170 2.16 16.90 15.59
C TRP A 170 0.85 17.05 16.36
N PRO A 171 -0.31 16.93 15.70
CA PRO A 171 -1.62 17.11 16.32
C PRO A 171 -1.82 16.18 17.52
N VAL A 172 -2.19 16.76 18.64
CA VAL A 172 -2.41 16.06 19.91
C VAL A 172 -3.43 16.85 20.73
N THR A 173 -4.28 16.12 21.45
CA THR A 173 -5.15 16.63 22.50
C THR A 173 -4.83 15.88 23.79
N ASP A 174 -5.47 16.21 24.88
CA ASP A 174 -5.25 15.53 26.17
C ASP A 174 -5.60 14.04 26.10
N GLU A 175 -6.61 13.67 25.29
CA GLU A 175 -7.10 12.31 25.18
C GLU A 175 -6.43 11.51 24.04
N VAL A 176 -6.12 12.16 22.91
CA VAL A 176 -5.71 11.45 21.71
C VAL A 176 -4.62 12.16 20.92
N ARG A 177 -3.66 11.38 20.45
CA ARG A 177 -2.62 11.83 19.53
C ARG A 177 -2.89 11.30 18.14
N LEU A 178 -2.67 12.13 17.10
CA LEU A 178 -2.71 11.67 15.73
C LEU A 178 -1.68 10.54 15.54
N PHE A 179 -2.14 9.42 14.98
CA PHE A 179 -1.27 8.31 14.65
C PHE A 179 -0.22 8.71 13.61
N ASP A 180 1.04 8.35 13.87
CA ASP A 180 2.15 8.65 12.98
C ASP A 180 2.52 7.42 12.12
N PRO A 181 2.13 7.39 10.84
CA PRO A 181 2.45 6.28 9.94
C PRO A 181 3.96 6.01 9.82
N ALA A 182 4.80 7.05 9.91
CA ALA A 182 6.24 6.90 9.76
C ALA A 182 6.93 6.17 10.93
N ARG A 183 6.24 6.04 12.07
CA ARG A 183 6.72 5.27 13.24
C ARG A 183 6.44 3.77 13.12
N VAL A 184 5.65 3.37 12.13
CA VAL A 184 5.36 1.94 11.92
C VAL A 184 6.60 1.23 11.42
N LYS A 185 7.05 0.27 12.20
CA LYS A 185 8.17 -0.60 11.81
C LYS A 185 7.75 -1.48 10.62
N THR A 186 8.46 -1.34 9.50
CA THR A 186 8.25 -2.20 8.34
C THR A 186 9.00 -3.51 8.49
N ILE A 187 8.37 -4.60 8.09
CA ILE A 187 8.95 -5.94 8.11
C ILE A 187 9.27 -6.32 6.67
N ARG A 188 10.53 -6.53 6.36
CA ARG A 188 10.94 -7.08 5.07
C ARG A 188 10.93 -8.60 5.16
N TYR A 189 10.26 -9.24 4.22
CA TYR A 189 10.48 -10.66 4.01
C TYR A 189 11.91 -10.82 3.48
N LEU A 190 12.77 -11.34 4.31
CA LEU A 190 14.04 -11.89 3.87
C LEU A 190 13.67 -13.22 3.21
N TYR A 191 13.68 -13.25 1.88
CA TYR A 191 13.55 -14.50 1.15
C TYR A 191 14.78 -15.36 1.49
N ARG A 192 14.60 -16.28 2.42
CA ARG A 192 15.57 -17.32 2.73
C ARG A 192 15.37 -18.44 1.70
N GLY A 193 15.78 -18.17 0.45
CA GLY A 193 15.56 -19.04 -0.70
C GLY A 193 16.19 -20.43 -0.63
N MET A 194 16.84 -20.77 0.47
CA MET A 194 17.49 -22.07 0.65
C MET A 194 16.61 -23.13 1.34
N LYS A 195 15.35 -22.80 1.70
CA LYS A 195 14.50 -23.74 2.48
C LYS A 195 13.05 -23.81 2.03
N ILE A 196 12.70 -23.47 0.81
CA ILE A 196 11.42 -23.86 0.25
C ILE A 196 11.63 -25.25 -0.36
N PRO A 197 11.03 -26.32 0.21
CA PRO A 197 11.07 -27.61 -0.46
C PRO A 197 10.50 -27.43 -1.85
N ALA A 198 11.23 -27.82 -2.86
CA ALA A 198 10.62 -28.02 -4.18
C ALA A 198 9.49 -29.05 -4.00
N PRO A 199 8.31 -28.85 -4.66
CA PRO A 199 7.27 -29.86 -4.67
C PRO A 199 7.79 -31.13 -5.32
#